data_5eb425827533c484f7f1e8049f1415a6
#
_entry.id   5eb425827533c484f7f1e8049f1415a6
#
_cell.length_a   1.000
_cell.length_b   1.000
_cell.length_c   1.000
_cell.angle_alpha   90.00
_cell.angle_beta   90.00
_cell.angle_gamma   90.00
#
_symmetry.space_group_name_H-M   'P 1'
#
loop_
_entity.id
_entity.type
_entity.pdbx_description
1 polymer ?
#
loop_
_entity_poly.entity_id
_entity_poly.type
_entity_poly.pdbx_seq_one_letter_code
_entity_poly.pdbx_strand_id
1 'polypeptide(L)'
;MSQLYNFNQEMAANYFYLAHKEDHREAFPLFGASYAIQMNFNHLGVSKEHMIFSIQCLLTGRRTSKAYKQKPVVRQLLHALYARTIKKGTRPLDPMNLNLEFSAVTENMERWMQRMSRVYAKHRNSPDIACLYAASIMMQSPWKWWPQDSIYALPSDLAISRMGQHNKKIKRMENVIEILTGAIEIDPNHRGAHHYLIHAVEESPYPELALESAKILFRLAGDKGHLLHMPAHIYQRIGMYEESIACNEAAYKADQQFIRERKKQIADPNALSDSFYVVEYVAHNVHFMIVDATMLERWKFAIEKIALLEKHVLQYIDPRANKNMFLEHFLCVKPHVLLLAQRFSDVLSLPDGAPEYRQVRNETAYCKAVALMKTGKRREADAQLKVFTEANDIFIRNRPGEACRCGCQKRHGGIVNPHFGQNKYEYIRTKKNAPLVKRALLGKSEGTSLDQHNSKVVARIREYLVKGYYEWYFGNKSRAVKDFKIATEAYENLEYDEPSDYIRPVHETYATALLLEGDYETAIAVAAKGQIPYPDNPRLIKVNKLAMLEKVSSDERKRLNMIL
;
A
#
# COMPACT_ATOMS: atom_id res chain seq x y z
N MET A 1 -8.03 -17.58 -15.18
CA MET A 1 -7.21 -16.34 -15.34
C MET A 1 -7.86 -15.11 -14.70
N SER A 2 -9.15 -14.80 -14.95
CA SER A 2 -9.76 -13.53 -14.46
C SER A 2 -9.62 -13.31 -12.94
N GLN A 3 -9.84 -14.33 -12.10
CA GLN A 3 -9.62 -14.21 -10.64
C GLN A 3 -8.14 -14.09 -10.26
N LEU A 4 -7.24 -14.68 -11.05
CA LEU A 4 -5.81 -14.50 -10.83
C LEU A 4 -5.39 -13.04 -11.00
N TYR A 5 -5.85 -12.40 -12.08
CA TYR A 5 -5.61 -10.99 -12.32
C TYR A 5 -6.42 -10.05 -11.41
N ASN A 6 -7.46 -10.55 -10.75
CA ASN A 6 -8.20 -9.85 -9.69
C ASN A 6 -7.52 -9.99 -8.31
N PHE A 7 -6.38 -10.60 -8.22
CA PHE A 7 -5.70 -10.95 -6.97
C PHE A 7 -6.56 -11.67 -5.92
N ASN A 8 -7.67 -12.28 -6.36
CA ASN A 8 -8.44 -13.20 -5.53
C ASN A 8 -7.83 -14.60 -5.62
N GLN A 9 -6.70 -14.76 -4.90
CA GLN A 9 -5.81 -15.90 -4.99
C GLN A 9 -6.50 -17.24 -4.67
N GLU A 10 -7.29 -17.27 -3.60
CA GLU A 10 -8.01 -18.47 -3.15
C GLU A 10 -9.04 -18.91 -4.20
N MET A 11 -9.82 -17.97 -4.71
CA MET A 11 -10.80 -18.27 -5.75
C MET A 11 -10.14 -18.72 -7.05
N ALA A 12 -9.04 -18.06 -7.43
CA ALA A 12 -8.27 -18.46 -8.62
C ALA A 12 -7.74 -19.89 -8.48
N ALA A 13 -7.10 -20.22 -7.35
CA ALA A 13 -6.57 -21.54 -7.07
C ALA A 13 -7.68 -22.60 -7.08
N ASN A 14 -8.83 -22.31 -6.48
CA ASN A 14 -9.98 -23.22 -6.47
C ASN A 14 -10.52 -23.49 -7.87
N TYR A 15 -10.73 -22.47 -8.70
CA TYR A 15 -11.20 -22.67 -10.08
C TYR A 15 -10.21 -23.46 -10.93
N PHE A 16 -8.93 -23.20 -10.80
CA PHE A 16 -7.92 -24.00 -11.49
C PHE A 16 -7.91 -25.46 -11.01
N TYR A 17 -8.05 -25.67 -9.70
CA TYR A 17 -8.08 -27.03 -9.16
C TYR A 17 -9.34 -27.80 -9.61
N LEU A 18 -10.51 -27.16 -9.66
CA LEU A 18 -11.73 -27.73 -10.19
C LEU A 18 -11.59 -28.08 -11.68
N ALA A 19 -10.99 -27.21 -12.48
CA ALA A 19 -10.72 -27.50 -13.90
C ALA A 19 -9.81 -28.75 -14.09
N HIS A 20 -8.84 -28.97 -13.20
CA HIS A 20 -8.07 -30.23 -13.23
C HIS A 20 -8.92 -31.44 -12.83
N LYS A 21 -9.92 -31.29 -11.95
CA LYS A 21 -10.82 -32.39 -11.61
C LYS A 21 -11.70 -32.83 -12.78
N GLU A 22 -12.07 -31.89 -13.66
CA GLU A 22 -12.83 -32.17 -14.87
C GLU A 22 -11.99 -32.94 -15.94
N ASP A 23 -10.70 -32.60 -16.07
CA ASP A 23 -9.77 -33.36 -16.90
C ASP A 23 -8.42 -33.57 -16.19
N HIS A 24 -8.27 -34.73 -15.58
CA HIS A 24 -7.05 -35.12 -14.87
C HIS A 24 -5.80 -35.20 -15.73
N ARG A 25 -5.95 -35.22 -17.05
CA ARG A 25 -4.83 -35.29 -18.00
C ARG A 25 -4.20 -33.93 -18.23
N GLU A 26 -4.93 -32.83 -17.97
CA GLU A 26 -4.45 -31.50 -18.15
C GLU A 26 -3.61 -31.02 -16.97
N ALA A 27 -2.38 -30.61 -17.24
CA ALA A 27 -1.42 -30.14 -16.23
C ALA A 27 -1.42 -28.60 -16.02
N PHE A 28 -1.90 -27.84 -17.00
CA PHE A 28 -1.94 -26.38 -16.91
C PHE A 28 -2.80 -25.88 -15.74
N PRO A 29 -3.98 -26.47 -15.47
CA PRO A 29 -4.75 -26.08 -14.30
C PRO A 29 -4.00 -26.25 -12.97
N LEU A 30 -3.18 -27.30 -12.84
CA LEU A 30 -2.36 -27.51 -11.64
C LEU A 30 -1.22 -26.49 -11.52
N PHE A 31 -0.66 -26.01 -12.64
CA PHE A 31 0.23 -24.86 -12.64
C PHE A 31 -0.50 -23.62 -12.11
N GLY A 32 -1.71 -23.34 -12.65
CA GLY A 32 -2.52 -22.20 -12.25
C GLY A 32 -2.90 -22.23 -10.78
N ALA A 33 -3.36 -23.37 -10.25
CA ALA A 33 -3.70 -23.54 -8.84
C ALA A 33 -2.49 -23.32 -7.92
N SER A 34 -1.34 -23.91 -8.28
CA SER A 34 -0.10 -23.75 -7.53
C SER A 34 0.41 -22.30 -7.54
N TYR A 35 0.36 -21.64 -8.70
CA TYR A 35 0.83 -20.26 -8.85
C TYR A 35 -0.07 -19.27 -8.11
N ALA A 36 -1.39 -19.41 -8.26
CA ALA A 36 -2.36 -18.47 -7.71
C ALA A 36 -2.30 -18.34 -6.19
N ILE A 37 -2.09 -19.46 -5.48
CA ILE A 37 -2.12 -19.49 -4.02
C ILE A 37 -0.78 -19.09 -3.37
N GLN A 38 0.27 -18.89 -4.16
CA GLN A 38 1.54 -18.37 -3.68
C GLN A 38 1.50 -16.85 -3.53
N MET A 39 2.52 -16.29 -2.84
CA MET A 39 2.72 -14.85 -2.77
C MET A 39 2.76 -14.22 -4.16
N ASN A 40 2.22 -13.01 -4.28
CA ASN A 40 2.42 -12.14 -5.44
C ASN A 40 3.04 -10.82 -5.00
N PHE A 41 3.33 -9.93 -5.92
CA PHE A 41 3.98 -8.66 -5.59
C PHE A 41 3.08 -7.70 -4.80
N ASN A 42 1.77 -7.93 -4.80
CA ASN A 42 0.79 -7.15 -4.02
C ASN A 42 0.47 -7.79 -2.66
N HIS A 43 0.75 -9.08 -2.49
CA HIS A 43 0.55 -9.80 -1.23
C HIS A 43 1.66 -10.83 -1.03
N LEU A 44 2.57 -10.55 -0.09
CA LEU A 44 3.74 -11.38 0.18
C LEU A 44 3.48 -12.48 1.22
N GLY A 45 2.33 -12.45 1.87
CA GLY A 45 1.94 -13.46 2.84
C GLY A 45 1.44 -14.75 2.17
N VAL A 46 1.86 -15.89 2.71
CA VAL A 46 1.36 -17.21 2.30
C VAL A 46 1.28 -18.12 3.53
N SER A 47 0.13 -18.75 3.75
CA SER A 47 -0.05 -19.68 4.86
C SER A 47 0.67 -21.00 4.61
N LYS A 48 0.99 -21.74 5.68
CA LYS A 48 1.60 -23.08 5.57
C LYS A 48 0.71 -24.02 4.77
N GLU A 49 -0.60 -23.96 5.01
CA GLU A 49 -1.61 -24.77 4.32
C GLU A 49 -1.64 -24.43 2.83
N HIS A 50 -1.63 -23.14 2.48
CA HIS A 50 -1.56 -22.69 1.08
C HIS A 50 -0.27 -23.15 0.40
N MET A 51 0.85 -23.09 1.11
CA MET A 51 2.11 -23.58 0.55
C MET A 51 2.12 -25.10 0.34
N ILE A 52 1.57 -25.87 1.29
CA ILE A 52 1.42 -27.34 1.14
C ILE A 52 0.55 -27.65 -0.08
N PHE A 53 -0.60 -27.01 -0.21
CA PHE A 53 -1.49 -27.18 -1.37
C PHE A 53 -0.79 -26.82 -2.68
N SER A 54 -0.09 -25.69 -2.70
CA SER A 54 0.68 -25.24 -3.85
C SER A 54 1.72 -26.29 -4.31
N ILE A 55 2.50 -26.84 -3.36
CA ILE A 55 3.51 -27.86 -3.67
C ILE A 55 2.87 -29.15 -4.16
N GLN A 56 1.77 -29.59 -3.57
CA GLN A 56 1.02 -30.76 -4.02
C GLN A 56 0.56 -30.59 -5.48
N CYS A 57 -0.06 -29.45 -5.80
CA CYS A 57 -0.46 -29.11 -7.17
C CYS A 57 0.73 -29.11 -8.12
N LEU A 58 1.83 -28.47 -7.74
CA LEU A 58 3.05 -28.38 -8.56
C LEU A 58 3.66 -29.74 -8.86
N LEU A 59 3.83 -30.58 -7.85
CA LEU A 59 4.41 -31.93 -8.01
C LEU A 59 3.51 -32.85 -8.83
N THR A 60 2.19 -32.77 -8.60
CA THR A 60 1.20 -33.51 -9.41
C THR A 60 1.21 -33.01 -10.84
N GLY A 61 1.18 -31.71 -11.08
CA GLY A 61 1.24 -31.12 -12.43
C GLY A 61 2.48 -31.55 -13.21
N ARG A 62 3.63 -31.65 -12.54
CA ARG A 62 4.86 -32.13 -13.19
C ARG A 62 4.76 -33.62 -13.59
N ARG A 63 4.16 -34.46 -12.73
CA ARG A 63 3.91 -35.87 -13.05
C ARG A 63 2.92 -36.02 -14.22
N THR A 64 1.78 -35.33 -14.13
CA THR A 64 0.75 -35.29 -15.19
C THR A 64 1.35 -34.81 -16.52
N SER A 65 2.12 -33.73 -16.48
CA SER A 65 2.74 -33.16 -17.69
C SER A 65 3.71 -34.12 -18.39
N LYS A 66 4.37 -34.97 -17.63
CA LYS A 66 5.23 -36.04 -18.18
C LYS A 66 4.41 -37.20 -18.73
N ALA A 67 3.42 -37.69 -17.96
CA ALA A 67 2.60 -38.84 -18.30
C ALA A 67 1.78 -38.62 -19.58
N TYR A 68 1.18 -37.42 -19.71
CA TYR A 68 0.29 -37.09 -20.85
C TYR A 68 0.94 -36.20 -21.91
N LYS A 69 2.27 -36.11 -21.95
CA LYS A 69 3.07 -35.39 -22.98
C LYS A 69 2.54 -33.98 -23.29
N GLN A 70 2.27 -33.21 -22.26
CA GLN A 70 1.74 -31.85 -22.38
C GLN A 70 2.59 -30.94 -23.29
N LYS A 71 1.96 -29.87 -23.81
CA LYS A 71 2.63 -28.87 -24.64
C LYS A 71 3.92 -28.37 -23.96
N PRO A 72 4.97 -28.07 -24.74
CA PRO A 72 6.26 -27.62 -24.18
C PRO A 72 6.14 -26.44 -23.23
N VAL A 73 5.27 -25.48 -23.53
CA VAL A 73 5.05 -24.30 -22.69
C VAL A 73 4.56 -24.64 -21.27
N VAL A 74 3.64 -25.61 -21.14
CA VAL A 74 3.13 -26.07 -19.84
C VAL A 74 4.25 -26.65 -18.98
N ARG A 75 5.10 -27.48 -19.60
CA ARG A 75 6.27 -28.05 -18.93
C ARG A 75 7.28 -26.99 -18.51
N GLN A 76 7.49 -25.98 -19.34
CA GLN A 76 8.38 -24.85 -19.04
C GLN A 76 7.86 -24.01 -17.88
N LEU A 77 6.55 -23.71 -17.86
CA LEU A 77 5.90 -22.97 -16.77
C LEU A 77 5.98 -23.73 -15.45
N LEU A 78 5.66 -25.03 -15.43
CA LEU A 78 5.81 -25.88 -14.24
C LEU A 78 7.26 -25.96 -13.75
N HIS A 79 8.24 -25.95 -14.68
CA HIS A 79 9.65 -25.94 -14.33
C HIS A 79 10.10 -24.58 -13.77
N ALA A 80 9.57 -23.48 -14.30
CA ALA A 80 9.82 -22.14 -13.76
C ALA A 80 9.24 -22.00 -12.35
N LEU A 81 7.99 -22.45 -12.15
CA LEU A 81 7.33 -22.42 -10.85
C LEU A 81 8.04 -23.33 -9.83
N TYR A 82 8.55 -24.49 -10.24
CA TYR A 82 9.37 -25.33 -9.38
C TYR A 82 10.63 -24.63 -8.89
N ALA A 83 11.29 -23.85 -9.75
CA ALA A 83 12.45 -23.08 -9.36
C ALA A 83 12.13 -21.95 -8.35
N ARG A 84 10.91 -21.41 -8.42
CA ARG A 84 10.40 -20.43 -7.45
C ARG A 84 10.10 -21.06 -6.09
N THR A 85 9.52 -22.27 -6.11
CA THR A 85 8.93 -22.89 -4.92
C THR A 85 9.92 -23.74 -4.14
N ILE A 86 10.83 -24.45 -4.84
CA ILE A 86 11.73 -25.44 -4.24
C ILE A 86 13.18 -24.94 -4.27
N LYS A 87 13.84 -24.97 -3.13
CA LYS A 87 15.27 -24.60 -2.99
C LYS A 87 16.15 -25.50 -3.86
N LYS A 88 17.15 -24.93 -4.52
CA LYS A 88 18.10 -25.66 -5.34
C LYS A 88 18.86 -26.70 -4.49
N GLY A 89 18.97 -27.94 -5.01
CA GLY A 89 19.70 -29.01 -4.33
C GLY A 89 18.92 -29.75 -3.25
N THR A 90 17.69 -29.30 -2.93
CA THR A 90 16.81 -30.04 -2.02
C THR A 90 15.87 -30.96 -2.81
N ARG A 91 15.59 -32.14 -2.25
CA ARG A 91 14.43 -32.93 -2.72
C ARG A 91 13.16 -32.24 -2.23
N PRO A 92 12.03 -32.30 -3.00
CA PRO A 92 10.75 -31.87 -2.47
C PRO A 92 10.52 -32.65 -1.17
N LEU A 93 10.61 -31.96 -0.06
CA LEU A 93 10.38 -32.55 1.24
C LEU A 93 8.91 -32.99 1.32
N ASP A 94 8.64 -33.97 2.19
CA ASP A 94 7.28 -34.30 2.58
C ASP A 94 6.57 -32.98 2.94
N PRO A 95 5.41 -32.69 2.31
CA PRO A 95 4.66 -31.47 2.58
C PRO A 95 4.36 -31.24 4.05
N MET A 96 4.35 -32.30 4.88
CA MET A 96 4.14 -32.23 6.34
C MET A 96 5.39 -31.79 7.12
N ASN A 97 6.60 -31.83 6.51
CA ASN A 97 7.89 -31.48 7.13
C ASN A 97 8.54 -30.24 6.52
N LEU A 98 7.76 -29.37 5.90
CA LEU A 98 8.26 -28.15 5.26
C LEU A 98 8.80 -27.14 6.29
N ASN A 99 10.09 -27.24 6.55
CA ASN A 99 10.88 -26.09 7.01
C ASN A 99 11.06 -25.15 5.80
N LEU A 100 10.13 -24.22 5.64
CA LEU A 100 10.25 -23.13 4.69
C LEU A 100 11.35 -22.18 5.19
N GLU A 101 12.61 -22.48 4.84
CA GLU A 101 13.71 -21.54 5.04
C GLU A 101 13.50 -20.36 4.11
N PHE A 102 13.00 -19.27 4.66
CA PHE A 102 12.83 -18.00 3.95
C PHE A 102 14.15 -17.43 3.38
N SER A 103 15.30 -17.88 3.85
CA SER A 103 16.60 -17.54 3.26
C SER A 103 16.74 -17.93 1.78
N ALA A 104 15.94 -18.87 1.32
CA ALA A 104 15.90 -19.29 -0.08
C ALA A 104 14.99 -18.42 -0.97
N VAL A 105 14.18 -17.52 -0.40
CA VAL A 105 13.15 -16.78 -1.17
C VAL A 105 13.80 -15.91 -2.25
N THR A 106 14.82 -15.13 -1.89
CA THR A 106 15.48 -14.23 -2.86
C THR A 106 16.14 -14.99 -3.99
N GLU A 107 16.90 -16.07 -3.68
CA GLU A 107 17.53 -16.91 -4.70
C GLU A 107 16.49 -17.61 -5.57
N ASN A 108 15.39 -18.08 -4.98
CA ASN A 108 14.31 -18.71 -5.71
C ASN A 108 13.57 -17.73 -6.62
N MET A 109 13.35 -16.48 -6.20
CA MET A 109 12.74 -15.45 -7.05
C MET A 109 13.64 -15.10 -8.23
N GLU A 110 14.95 -14.97 -8.03
CA GLU A 110 15.89 -14.75 -9.12
C GLU A 110 15.91 -15.93 -10.12
N ARG A 111 15.94 -17.15 -9.62
CA ARG A 111 15.85 -18.38 -10.47
C ARG A 111 14.54 -18.43 -11.24
N TRP A 112 13.45 -18.04 -10.64
CA TRP A 112 12.17 -17.95 -11.31
C TRP A 112 12.20 -16.91 -12.42
N MET A 113 12.65 -15.70 -12.16
CA MET A 113 12.79 -14.64 -13.16
C MET A 113 13.65 -15.07 -14.34
N GLN A 114 14.81 -15.69 -14.09
CA GLN A 114 15.69 -16.21 -15.14
C GLN A 114 15.03 -17.28 -15.99
N ARG A 115 14.18 -18.14 -15.41
CA ARG A 115 13.43 -19.15 -16.16
C ARG A 115 12.29 -18.55 -16.94
N MET A 116 11.54 -17.61 -16.34
CA MET A 116 10.46 -16.91 -17.02
C MET A 116 10.97 -16.07 -18.20
N SER A 117 12.15 -15.47 -18.09
CA SER A 117 12.81 -14.79 -19.22
C SER A 117 12.99 -15.73 -20.42
N ARG A 118 13.45 -16.98 -20.19
CA ARG A 118 13.61 -17.98 -21.26
C ARG A 118 12.27 -18.48 -21.83
N VAL A 119 11.24 -18.54 -21.00
CA VAL A 119 9.88 -18.90 -21.45
C VAL A 119 9.33 -17.76 -22.32
N TYR A 120 9.42 -16.51 -21.85
CA TYR A 120 8.97 -15.34 -22.59
C TYR A 120 9.69 -15.18 -23.93
N ALA A 121 11.01 -15.38 -23.97
CA ALA A 121 11.77 -15.31 -25.21
C ALA A 121 11.26 -16.26 -26.31
N LYS A 122 10.68 -17.41 -25.93
CA LYS A 122 10.10 -18.41 -26.84
C LYS A 122 8.61 -18.20 -27.15
N HIS A 123 7.92 -17.42 -26.33
CA HIS A 123 6.46 -17.24 -26.39
C HIS A 123 6.07 -15.78 -26.29
N ARG A 124 6.78 -14.90 -27.00
CA ARG A 124 6.58 -13.44 -26.94
C ARG A 124 5.17 -12.98 -27.33
N ASN A 125 4.48 -13.79 -28.16
CA ASN A 125 3.12 -13.50 -28.60
C ASN A 125 2.03 -13.92 -27.59
N SER A 126 2.40 -14.27 -26.36
CA SER A 126 1.45 -14.64 -25.31
C SER A 126 1.40 -13.55 -24.22
N PRO A 127 0.32 -12.74 -24.14
CA PRO A 127 0.17 -11.74 -23.09
C PRO A 127 0.20 -12.30 -21.68
N ASP A 128 -0.37 -13.50 -21.45
CA ASP A 128 -0.28 -14.17 -20.13
C ASP A 128 1.17 -14.48 -19.74
N ILE A 129 2.00 -14.94 -20.69
CA ILE A 129 3.42 -15.23 -20.39
C ILE A 129 4.20 -13.93 -20.17
N ALA A 130 3.88 -12.88 -20.92
CA ALA A 130 4.44 -11.55 -20.68
C ALA A 130 4.11 -11.05 -19.26
N CYS A 131 2.86 -11.15 -18.82
CA CYS A 131 2.44 -10.81 -17.45
C CYS A 131 3.17 -11.65 -16.39
N LEU A 132 3.30 -12.95 -16.58
CA LEU A 132 4.03 -13.81 -15.65
C LEU A 132 5.53 -13.45 -15.58
N TYR A 133 6.13 -13.07 -16.70
CA TYR A 133 7.52 -12.61 -16.73
C TYR A 133 7.66 -11.24 -16.06
N ALA A 134 6.81 -10.27 -16.38
CA ALA A 134 6.77 -8.97 -15.71
C ALA A 134 6.61 -9.13 -14.18
N ALA A 135 5.65 -9.95 -13.73
CA ALA A 135 5.48 -10.27 -12.32
C ALA A 135 6.74 -10.88 -11.68
N SER A 136 7.48 -11.72 -12.43
CA SER A 136 8.72 -12.30 -11.92
C SER A 136 9.84 -11.26 -11.71
N ILE A 137 9.85 -10.20 -12.53
CA ILE A 137 10.76 -9.06 -12.37
C ILE A 137 10.34 -8.21 -11.19
N MET A 138 9.06 -7.86 -11.09
CA MET A 138 8.50 -7.06 -9.99
C MET A 138 8.70 -7.72 -8.62
N MET A 139 8.60 -9.06 -8.56
CA MET A 139 8.87 -9.85 -7.34
C MET A 139 10.32 -9.82 -6.84
N GLN A 140 11.26 -9.22 -7.58
CA GLN A 140 12.64 -9.05 -7.09
C GLN A 140 12.75 -8.00 -5.99
N SER A 141 11.85 -7.03 -5.98
CA SER A 141 11.81 -5.94 -4.99
C SER A 141 10.38 -5.40 -4.84
N PRO A 142 9.42 -6.20 -4.33
CA PRO A 142 8.03 -5.78 -4.19
C PRO A 142 7.91 -4.45 -3.45
N TRP A 143 7.09 -3.53 -3.96
CA TRP A 143 6.85 -2.19 -3.40
C TRP A 143 8.10 -1.30 -3.24
N LYS A 144 9.20 -1.63 -3.95
CA LYS A 144 10.45 -0.86 -4.00
C LYS A 144 10.99 -0.84 -5.42
N TRP A 145 10.09 -0.65 -6.38
CA TRP A 145 10.38 -0.71 -7.80
C TRP A 145 11.10 0.53 -8.29
N TRP A 146 10.70 1.69 -7.78
CA TRP A 146 11.27 2.98 -8.11
C TRP A 146 12.18 3.51 -6.98
N PRO A 147 13.02 4.54 -7.23
CA PRO A 147 13.65 5.30 -6.15
C PRO A 147 12.62 5.89 -5.20
N GLN A 148 12.96 6.05 -3.92
CA GLN A 148 12.03 6.46 -2.85
C GLN A 148 11.39 7.83 -3.10
N ASP A 149 12.11 8.75 -3.73
CA ASP A 149 11.72 10.12 -4.04
C ASP A 149 11.03 10.29 -5.41
N SER A 150 10.79 9.17 -6.12
CA SER A 150 10.25 9.20 -7.49
C SER A 150 8.91 9.89 -7.61
N ILE A 151 8.06 9.84 -6.58
CA ILE A 151 6.75 10.51 -6.59
C ILE A 151 6.84 12.05 -6.59
N TYR A 152 7.98 12.60 -6.17
CA TYR A 152 8.27 14.05 -6.19
C TYR A 152 9.19 14.44 -7.36
N ALA A 153 9.69 13.47 -8.12
CA ALA A 153 10.58 13.73 -9.24
C ALA A 153 9.79 14.15 -10.49
N LEU A 154 10.32 15.11 -11.21
CA LEU A 154 9.87 15.37 -12.55
C LEU A 154 10.55 14.39 -13.53
N PRO A 155 9.94 14.09 -14.69
CA PRO A 155 10.54 13.23 -15.70
C PRO A 155 11.97 13.66 -16.10
N SER A 156 12.23 14.97 -16.15
CA SER A 156 13.56 15.56 -16.39
C SER A 156 14.60 15.18 -15.34
N ASP A 157 14.19 15.08 -14.07
CA ASP A 157 15.11 14.82 -12.97
C ASP A 157 15.61 13.37 -12.99
N LEU A 158 14.73 12.44 -13.38
CA LEU A 158 15.11 11.03 -13.57
C LEU A 158 16.09 10.84 -14.74
N ALA A 159 16.03 11.68 -15.76
CA ALA A 159 17.02 11.64 -16.84
C ALA A 159 18.43 11.91 -16.31
N ILE A 160 18.56 12.80 -15.31
CA ILE A 160 19.84 13.12 -14.64
C ILE A 160 20.23 11.98 -13.69
N SER A 161 19.29 11.40 -12.94
CA SER A 161 19.55 10.31 -11.98
C SER A 161 19.89 8.97 -12.65
N ARG A 162 19.60 8.82 -13.95
CA ARG A 162 20.02 7.66 -14.78
C ARG A 162 21.54 7.43 -14.78
N MET A 163 22.34 8.39 -14.35
CA MET A 163 23.80 8.28 -14.25
C MET A 163 24.29 7.70 -12.91
N GLY A 164 23.39 7.43 -11.92
CA GLY A 164 23.74 7.00 -10.56
C GLY A 164 23.33 5.56 -10.19
N GLN A 165 23.38 5.25 -8.88
CA GLN A 165 22.98 3.94 -8.34
C GLN A 165 21.50 3.56 -8.59
N HIS A 166 20.62 4.54 -8.82
CA HIS A 166 19.19 4.35 -9.11
C HIS A 166 18.93 3.76 -10.53
N ASN A 167 19.90 3.80 -11.41
CA ASN A 167 19.79 3.34 -12.79
C ASN A 167 19.28 1.89 -12.94
N LYS A 168 19.66 0.97 -12.03
CA LYS A 168 19.21 -0.43 -12.10
C LYS A 168 17.71 -0.60 -11.84
N LYS A 169 17.14 0.15 -10.89
CA LYS A 169 15.70 0.10 -10.59
C LYS A 169 14.91 0.66 -11.76
N ILE A 170 15.26 1.87 -12.20
CA ILE A 170 14.60 2.55 -13.32
C ILE A 170 14.63 1.67 -14.59
N LYS A 171 15.79 1.18 -15.01
CA LYS A 171 15.90 0.29 -16.19
C LYS A 171 15.10 -1.00 -16.05
N ARG A 172 15.02 -1.55 -14.83
CA ARG A 172 14.21 -2.74 -14.57
C ARG A 172 12.73 -2.46 -14.79
N MET A 173 12.23 -1.31 -14.32
CA MET A 173 10.83 -0.94 -14.49
C MET A 173 10.52 -0.48 -15.92
N GLU A 174 11.43 0.22 -16.58
CA GLU A 174 11.31 0.52 -18.02
C GLU A 174 11.13 -0.79 -18.84
N ASN A 175 11.92 -1.83 -18.54
CA ASN A 175 11.75 -3.15 -19.19
C ASN A 175 10.40 -3.81 -18.84
N VAL A 176 9.90 -3.66 -17.62
CA VAL A 176 8.56 -4.17 -17.24
C VAL A 176 7.47 -3.46 -18.04
N ILE A 177 7.57 -2.13 -18.16
CA ILE A 177 6.63 -1.31 -18.93
C ILE A 177 6.64 -1.74 -20.40
N GLU A 178 7.82 -1.91 -21.01
CA GLU A 178 7.97 -2.38 -22.40
C GLU A 178 7.31 -3.76 -22.61
N ILE A 179 7.56 -4.72 -21.72
CA ILE A 179 6.95 -6.07 -21.79
C ILE A 179 5.43 -5.98 -21.73
N LEU A 180 4.88 -5.18 -20.82
CA LEU A 180 3.44 -5.07 -20.62
C LEU A 180 2.76 -4.29 -21.74
N THR A 181 3.40 -3.24 -22.26
CA THR A 181 2.91 -2.49 -23.43
C THR A 181 2.88 -3.38 -24.66
N GLY A 182 3.95 -4.16 -24.90
CA GLY A 182 3.95 -5.15 -25.99
C GLY A 182 2.87 -6.23 -25.83
N ALA A 183 2.53 -6.63 -24.61
CA ALA A 183 1.41 -7.54 -24.36
C ALA A 183 0.05 -6.90 -24.69
N ILE A 184 -0.13 -5.62 -24.40
CA ILE A 184 -1.34 -4.83 -24.73
C ILE A 184 -1.45 -4.65 -26.24
N GLU A 185 -0.35 -4.44 -26.97
CA GLU A 185 -0.35 -4.36 -28.43
C GLU A 185 -0.83 -5.67 -29.08
N ILE A 186 -0.50 -6.82 -28.49
CA ILE A 186 -0.93 -8.14 -28.97
C ILE A 186 -2.41 -8.38 -28.63
N ASP A 187 -2.84 -8.08 -27.42
CA ASP A 187 -4.23 -8.19 -26.97
C ASP A 187 -4.65 -6.92 -26.19
N PRO A 188 -5.27 -5.96 -26.90
CA PRO A 188 -5.73 -4.70 -26.29
C PRO A 188 -6.81 -4.87 -25.20
N ASN A 189 -7.35 -6.06 -25.02
CA ASN A 189 -8.33 -6.38 -23.98
C ASN A 189 -7.76 -7.27 -22.87
N HIS A 190 -6.43 -7.44 -22.80
CA HIS A 190 -5.81 -8.30 -21.81
C HIS A 190 -5.79 -7.69 -20.43
N ARG A 191 -6.73 -8.09 -19.58
CA ARG A 191 -6.91 -7.55 -18.21
C ARG A 191 -5.64 -7.54 -17.36
N GLY A 192 -4.86 -8.62 -17.42
CA GLY A 192 -3.62 -8.74 -16.64
C GLY A 192 -2.54 -7.76 -17.07
N ALA A 193 -2.41 -7.49 -18.36
CA ALA A 193 -1.42 -6.55 -18.87
C ALA A 193 -1.73 -5.11 -18.44
N HIS A 194 -2.99 -4.68 -18.58
CA HIS A 194 -3.43 -3.37 -18.09
C HIS A 194 -3.27 -3.23 -16.57
N HIS A 195 -3.68 -4.25 -15.80
CA HIS A 195 -3.57 -4.27 -14.35
C HIS A 195 -2.10 -4.12 -13.89
N TYR A 196 -1.21 -4.94 -14.46
CA TYR A 196 0.19 -4.92 -14.05
C TYR A 196 0.93 -3.66 -14.54
N LEU A 197 0.49 -3.05 -15.65
CA LEU A 197 1.03 -1.77 -16.09
C LEU A 197 0.66 -0.64 -15.12
N ILE A 198 -0.56 -0.64 -14.58
CA ILE A 198 -0.95 0.31 -13.53
C ILE A 198 0.01 0.18 -12.34
N HIS A 199 0.19 -1.03 -11.78
CA HIS A 199 1.14 -1.25 -10.69
C HIS A 199 2.58 -0.86 -11.03
N ALA A 200 3.01 -1.07 -12.27
CA ALA A 200 4.37 -0.76 -12.68
C ALA A 200 4.67 0.75 -12.67
N VAL A 201 3.65 1.61 -12.85
CA VAL A 201 3.84 3.06 -13.00
C VAL A 201 3.23 3.91 -11.88
N GLU A 202 2.37 3.35 -11.01
CA GLU A 202 1.68 4.12 -9.96
C GLU A 202 2.64 4.83 -9.00
N GLU A 203 3.79 4.22 -8.64
CA GLU A 203 4.85 4.81 -7.81
C GLU A 203 5.82 5.70 -8.63
N SER A 204 5.72 5.67 -9.95
CA SER A 204 6.66 6.36 -10.84
C SER A 204 6.34 7.87 -10.97
N PRO A 205 7.25 8.67 -11.56
CA PRO A 205 6.92 10.02 -11.99
C PRO A 205 6.15 10.08 -13.31
N TYR A 206 5.69 8.94 -13.84
CA TYR A 206 4.97 8.80 -15.10
C TYR A 206 3.62 8.07 -14.94
N PRO A 207 2.78 8.37 -13.92
CA PRO A 207 1.53 7.64 -13.72
C PRO A 207 0.58 7.74 -14.91
N GLU A 208 0.65 8.83 -15.68
CA GLU A 208 -0.15 9.07 -16.89
C GLU A 208 0.07 8.03 -18.00
N LEU A 209 1.21 7.31 -18.01
CA LEU A 209 1.46 6.22 -18.97
C LEU A 209 0.42 5.10 -18.88
N ALA A 210 -0.21 4.92 -17.72
CA ALA A 210 -1.27 3.92 -17.56
C ALA A 210 -2.69 4.50 -17.63
N LEU A 211 -2.90 5.77 -18.00
CA LEU A 211 -4.23 6.37 -18.04
C LEU A 211 -5.18 5.64 -18.99
N GLU A 212 -4.76 5.30 -20.19
CA GLU A 212 -5.58 4.52 -21.12
C GLU A 212 -5.80 3.09 -20.62
N SER A 213 -4.79 2.47 -20.00
CA SER A 213 -4.93 1.17 -19.35
C SER A 213 -5.95 1.20 -18.21
N ALA A 214 -5.99 2.25 -17.42
CA ALA A 214 -6.97 2.46 -16.36
C ALA A 214 -8.39 2.50 -16.94
N LYS A 215 -8.64 3.31 -17.97
CA LYS A 215 -9.95 3.40 -18.65
C LYS A 215 -10.40 2.06 -19.26
N ILE A 216 -9.48 1.36 -19.92
CA ILE A 216 -9.76 0.06 -20.54
C ILE A 216 -10.05 -0.98 -19.47
N LEU A 217 -9.22 -1.07 -18.42
CA LEU A 217 -9.36 -2.04 -17.35
C LEU A 217 -10.71 -1.90 -16.63
N PHE A 218 -11.15 -0.67 -16.36
CA PHE A 218 -12.46 -0.43 -15.75
C PHE A 218 -13.61 -1.05 -16.57
N ARG A 219 -13.57 -0.88 -17.90
CA ARG A 219 -14.58 -1.46 -18.80
C ARG A 219 -14.52 -2.99 -18.85
N LEU A 220 -13.33 -3.56 -18.73
CA LEU A 220 -13.08 -5.00 -18.80
C LEU A 220 -13.29 -5.72 -17.46
N ALA A 221 -13.31 -5.00 -16.35
CA ALA A 221 -13.29 -5.58 -15.00
C ALA A 221 -14.54 -6.44 -14.69
N GLY A 222 -15.71 -6.06 -15.21
CA GLY A 222 -16.97 -6.74 -14.92
C GLY A 222 -17.32 -6.65 -13.43
N ASP A 223 -17.43 -7.82 -12.77
CA ASP A 223 -17.75 -7.97 -11.34
C ASP A 223 -16.50 -8.17 -10.44
N LYS A 224 -15.32 -7.83 -10.93
CA LYS A 224 -14.06 -8.06 -10.23
C LYS A 224 -13.65 -6.80 -9.46
N GLY A 225 -13.92 -6.79 -8.15
CA GLY A 225 -13.74 -5.61 -7.30
C GLY A 225 -12.35 -5.00 -7.39
N HIS A 226 -11.28 -5.79 -7.25
CA HIS A 226 -9.92 -5.26 -7.34
C HIS A 226 -9.59 -4.68 -8.74
N LEU A 227 -10.08 -5.30 -9.83
CA LEU A 227 -9.87 -4.74 -11.17
C LEU A 227 -10.68 -3.46 -11.41
N LEU A 228 -11.84 -3.29 -10.77
CA LEU A 228 -12.61 -2.05 -10.78
C LEU A 228 -11.92 -0.93 -9.98
N HIS A 229 -11.22 -1.30 -8.90
CA HIS A 229 -10.47 -0.39 -8.06
C HIS A 229 -9.18 0.11 -8.71
N MET A 230 -8.44 -0.74 -9.41
CA MET A 230 -7.10 -0.45 -9.94
C MET A 230 -6.94 0.88 -10.71
N PRO A 231 -7.91 1.31 -11.54
CA PRO A 231 -7.83 2.62 -12.18
C PRO A 231 -7.69 3.80 -11.21
N ALA A 232 -8.21 3.65 -9.98
CA ALA A 232 -8.17 4.71 -8.98
C ALA A 232 -6.73 5.07 -8.57
N HIS A 233 -5.78 4.13 -8.60
CA HIS A 233 -4.38 4.40 -8.36
C HIS A 233 -3.82 5.46 -9.31
N ILE A 234 -4.13 5.34 -10.60
CA ILE A 234 -3.69 6.30 -11.61
C ILE A 234 -4.47 7.60 -11.48
N TYR A 235 -5.81 7.53 -11.35
CA TYR A 235 -6.64 8.71 -11.24
C TYR A 235 -6.25 9.57 -10.04
N GLN A 236 -5.99 8.99 -8.87
CA GLN A 236 -5.53 9.71 -7.70
C GLN A 236 -4.17 10.41 -7.96
N ARG A 237 -3.22 9.73 -8.60
CA ARG A 237 -1.89 10.26 -8.91
C ARG A 237 -1.89 11.40 -9.91
N ILE A 238 -2.91 11.49 -10.78
CA ILE A 238 -3.05 12.56 -11.79
C ILE A 238 -4.15 13.58 -11.46
N GLY A 239 -4.71 13.54 -10.23
CA GLY A 239 -5.68 14.52 -9.74
C GLY A 239 -7.14 14.26 -10.11
N MET A 240 -7.46 13.16 -10.80
CA MET A 240 -8.82 12.78 -11.19
C MET A 240 -9.56 12.10 -10.02
N TYR A 241 -9.76 12.84 -8.93
CA TYR A 241 -10.29 12.28 -7.66
C TYR A 241 -11.76 11.82 -7.77
N GLU A 242 -12.59 12.47 -8.61
CA GLU A 242 -13.98 12.05 -8.82
C GLU A 242 -14.05 10.69 -9.53
N GLU A 243 -13.21 10.47 -10.54
CA GLU A 243 -13.12 9.19 -11.25
C GLU A 243 -12.57 8.09 -10.34
N SER A 244 -11.61 8.43 -9.48
CA SER A 244 -11.09 7.51 -8.46
C SER A 244 -12.20 7.08 -7.48
N ILE A 245 -12.99 8.02 -6.97
CA ILE A 245 -14.16 7.73 -6.11
C ILE A 245 -15.15 6.81 -6.84
N ALA A 246 -15.49 7.11 -8.09
CA ALA A 246 -16.44 6.31 -8.87
C ALA A 246 -15.96 4.86 -9.07
N CYS A 247 -14.67 4.67 -9.35
CA CYS A 247 -14.05 3.34 -9.45
C CYS A 247 -14.16 2.56 -8.14
N ASN A 248 -13.86 3.20 -7.02
CA ASN A 248 -13.92 2.57 -5.71
C ASN A 248 -15.35 2.29 -5.23
N GLU A 249 -16.34 3.11 -5.59
CA GLU A 249 -17.75 2.80 -5.33
C GLU A 249 -18.22 1.58 -6.12
N ALA A 250 -17.81 1.45 -7.39
CA ALA A 250 -18.09 0.28 -8.21
C ALA A 250 -17.40 -0.97 -7.64
N ALA A 251 -16.15 -0.85 -7.24
CA ALA A 251 -15.37 -1.92 -6.61
C ALA A 251 -16.01 -2.40 -5.30
N TYR A 252 -16.34 -1.48 -4.40
CA TYR A 252 -17.02 -1.79 -3.13
C TYR A 252 -18.34 -2.52 -3.36
N LYS A 253 -19.16 -2.07 -4.33
CA LYS A 253 -20.44 -2.71 -4.68
C LYS A 253 -20.22 -4.16 -5.17
N ALA A 254 -19.25 -4.37 -6.03
CA ALA A 254 -18.88 -5.70 -6.54
C ALA A 254 -18.40 -6.62 -5.42
N ASP A 255 -17.53 -6.11 -4.53
CA ASP A 255 -17.03 -6.86 -3.39
C ASP A 255 -18.13 -7.22 -2.38
N GLN A 256 -19.07 -6.32 -2.10
CA GLN A 256 -20.22 -6.62 -1.26
C GLN A 256 -21.12 -7.71 -1.87
N GLN A 257 -21.28 -7.73 -3.19
CA GLN A 257 -21.99 -8.80 -3.87
C GLN A 257 -21.24 -10.13 -3.75
N PHE A 258 -19.93 -10.12 -4.03
CA PHE A 258 -19.06 -11.29 -3.87
C PHE A 258 -19.13 -11.88 -2.46
N ILE A 259 -19.03 -11.04 -1.41
CA ILE A 259 -19.12 -11.46 -0.01
C ILE A 259 -20.48 -12.11 0.29
N ARG A 260 -21.59 -11.51 -0.18
CA ARG A 260 -22.93 -12.08 0.02
C ARG A 260 -23.09 -13.45 -0.64
N GLU A 261 -22.58 -13.60 -1.85
CA GLU A 261 -22.64 -14.87 -2.59
C GLU A 261 -21.76 -15.93 -1.92
N ARG A 262 -20.57 -15.53 -1.47
CA ARG A 262 -19.63 -16.41 -0.81
C ARG A 262 -20.14 -16.92 0.54
N LYS A 263 -20.77 -16.06 1.33
CA LYS A 263 -21.42 -16.44 2.61
C LYS A 263 -22.47 -17.54 2.45
N LYS A 264 -23.15 -17.60 1.30
CA LYS A 264 -24.13 -18.68 1.01
C LYS A 264 -23.46 -20.03 0.68
N GLN A 265 -22.22 -20.00 0.26
CA GLN A 265 -21.49 -21.20 -0.22
C GLN A 265 -20.55 -21.81 0.83
N ILE A 266 -20.21 -21.07 1.87
CA ILE A 266 -19.25 -21.49 2.90
C ILE A 266 -20.00 -22.01 4.11
N ALA A 267 -19.63 -23.22 4.55
CA ALA A 267 -20.18 -23.83 5.76
C ALA A 267 -19.67 -23.16 7.05
N ASP A 268 -18.43 -22.64 7.03
CA ASP A 268 -17.82 -21.93 8.16
C ASP A 268 -17.85 -20.41 7.92
N PRO A 269 -18.63 -19.63 8.67
CA PRO A 269 -18.68 -18.18 8.56
C PRO A 269 -17.32 -17.49 8.80
N ASN A 270 -16.41 -18.14 9.55
CA ASN A 270 -15.09 -17.60 9.86
C ASN A 270 -14.10 -17.71 8.69
N ALA A 271 -14.40 -18.55 7.69
CA ALA A 271 -13.52 -18.72 6.53
C ALA A 271 -13.30 -17.42 5.75
N LEU A 272 -14.25 -16.47 5.78
CA LEU A 272 -14.09 -15.15 5.17
C LEU A 272 -13.18 -14.22 5.96
N SER A 273 -13.09 -14.40 7.27
CA SER A 273 -12.23 -13.59 8.13
C SER A 273 -10.74 -13.91 7.95
N ASP A 274 -10.43 -14.97 7.25
CA ASP A 274 -9.07 -15.39 6.93
C ASP A 274 -8.70 -15.07 5.47
N SER A 275 -9.66 -14.58 4.67
CA SER A 275 -9.43 -14.15 3.29
C SER A 275 -8.86 -12.75 3.26
N PHE A 276 -7.59 -12.61 2.85
CA PHE A 276 -6.94 -11.31 2.67
C PHE A 276 -7.73 -10.39 1.72
N TYR A 277 -8.26 -10.96 0.64
CA TYR A 277 -9.08 -10.22 -0.31
C TYR A 277 -10.28 -9.53 0.34
N VAL A 278 -11.02 -10.26 1.20
CA VAL A 278 -12.20 -9.73 1.86
C VAL A 278 -11.83 -8.74 2.97
N VAL A 279 -10.80 -9.04 3.72
CA VAL A 279 -10.40 -8.28 4.91
C VAL A 279 -9.74 -6.96 4.53
N GLU A 280 -8.82 -6.98 3.58
CA GLU A 280 -7.95 -5.86 3.23
C GLU A 280 -8.49 -5.04 2.05
N TYR A 281 -8.73 -5.66 0.89
CA TYR A 281 -9.06 -4.90 -0.31
C TYR A 281 -10.38 -4.13 -0.22
N VAL A 282 -11.36 -4.65 0.52
CA VAL A 282 -12.62 -3.93 0.75
C VAL A 282 -12.40 -2.68 1.60
N ALA A 283 -11.58 -2.79 2.66
CA ALA A 283 -11.20 -1.64 3.49
C ALA A 283 -10.41 -0.60 2.68
N HIS A 284 -9.46 -1.07 1.87
CA HIS A 284 -8.62 -0.27 0.99
C HIS A 284 -9.45 0.56 -0.02
N ASN A 285 -10.44 -0.06 -0.69
CA ASN A 285 -11.34 0.66 -1.61
C ASN A 285 -12.09 1.80 -0.90
N VAL A 286 -12.58 1.56 0.33
CA VAL A 286 -13.29 2.60 1.10
C VAL A 286 -12.32 3.69 1.57
N HIS A 287 -11.08 3.32 1.93
CA HIS A 287 -10.04 4.27 2.33
C HIS A 287 -9.70 5.24 1.19
N PHE A 288 -9.54 4.73 -0.06
CA PHE A 288 -9.36 5.59 -1.24
C PHE A 288 -10.49 6.61 -1.38
N MET A 289 -11.76 6.18 -1.30
CA MET A 289 -12.91 7.10 -1.39
C MET A 289 -12.84 8.22 -0.34
N ILE A 290 -12.41 7.89 0.88
CA ILE A 290 -12.30 8.87 1.95
C ILE A 290 -11.19 9.88 1.65
N VAL A 291 -10.00 9.40 1.27
CA VAL A 291 -8.84 10.25 1.00
C VAL A 291 -9.14 11.18 -0.18
N ASP A 292 -9.67 10.66 -1.29
CA ASP A 292 -10.03 11.46 -2.46
C ASP A 292 -11.12 12.49 -2.15
N ALA A 293 -12.11 12.12 -1.34
CA ALA A 293 -13.12 13.06 -0.87
C ALA A 293 -12.53 14.19 -0.01
N THR A 294 -11.44 13.92 0.76
CA THR A 294 -10.74 15.00 1.48
C THR A 294 -9.99 15.93 0.53
N MET A 295 -9.45 15.42 -0.57
CA MET A 295 -8.82 16.26 -1.60
C MET A 295 -9.84 17.20 -2.26
N LEU A 296 -11.06 16.72 -2.49
CA LEU A 296 -12.18 17.51 -3.02
C LEU A 296 -12.92 18.35 -1.97
N GLU A 297 -12.50 18.30 -0.72
CA GLU A 297 -13.18 18.92 0.43
C GLU A 297 -14.65 18.48 0.60
N ARG A 298 -15.00 17.27 0.14
CA ARG A 298 -16.34 16.65 0.26
C ARG A 298 -16.52 16.01 1.65
N TRP A 299 -16.45 16.83 2.70
CA TRP A 299 -16.39 16.36 4.09
C TRP A 299 -17.55 15.48 4.52
N LYS A 300 -18.78 15.81 4.09
CA LYS A 300 -19.97 15.00 4.41
C LYS A 300 -19.82 13.59 3.86
N PHE A 301 -19.42 13.47 2.61
CA PHE A 301 -19.19 12.17 1.96
C PHE A 301 -18.07 11.38 2.65
N ALA A 302 -16.93 12.03 2.94
CA ALA A 302 -15.83 11.39 3.65
C ALA A 302 -16.27 10.82 5.01
N ILE A 303 -17.04 11.58 5.80
CA ILE A 303 -17.54 11.15 7.12
C ILE A 303 -18.54 9.98 6.98
N GLU A 304 -19.40 10.00 5.97
CA GLU A 304 -20.31 8.88 5.69
C GLU A 304 -19.53 7.59 5.34
N LYS A 305 -18.47 7.70 4.53
CA LYS A 305 -17.62 6.54 4.16
C LYS A 305 -16.79 6.02 5.35
N ILE A 306 -16.39 6.88 6.30
CA ILE A 306 -15.73 6.44 7.54
C ILE A 306 -16.60 5.45 8.30
N ALA A 307 -17.90 5.67 8.40
CA ALA A 307 -18.79 4.74 9.08
C ALA A 307 -18.82 3.35 8.41
N LEU A 308 -18.73 3.31 7.07
CA LEU A 308 -18.60 2.05 6.33
C LEU A 308 -17.28 1.35 6.61
N LEU A 309 -16.17 2.12 6.62
CA LEU A 309 -14.83 1.61 6.89
C LEU A 309 -14.72 1.03 8.29
N GLU A 310 -15.14 1.78 9.32
CA GLU A 310 -15.15 1.32 10.70
C GLU A 310 -15.99 0.04 10.86
N LYS A 311 -17.20 0.02 10.29
CA LYS A 311 -18.06 -1.16 10.32
C LYS A 311 -17.39 -2.38 9.68
N HIS A 312 -16.68 -2.22 8.59
CA HIS A 312 -15.97 -3.31 7.93
C HIS A 312 -14.77 -3.78 8.78
N VAL A 313 -13.90 -2.87 9.18
CA VAL A 313 -12.69 -3.17 9.94
C VAL A 313 -13.00 -3.87 11.26
N LEU A 314 -13.97 -3.35 12.02
CA LEU A 314 -14.33 -3.88 13.34
C LEU A 314 -14.93 -5.31 13.30
N GLN A 315 -15.36 -5.81 12.12
CA GLN A 315 -15.78 -7.20 11.95
C GLN A 315 -14.60 -8.18 11.94
N TYR A 316 -13.41 -7.72 11.55
CA TYR A 316 -12.27 -8.60 11.25
C TYR A 316 -11.07 -8.38 12.17
N ILE A 317 -10.96 -7.22 12.83
CA ILE A 317 -9.90 -6.94 13.79
C ILE A 317 -10.26 -7.49 15.17
N ASP A 318 -9.34 -8.23 15.79
CA ASP A 318 -9.48 -8.67 17.18
C ASP A 318 -8.18 -8.42 17.95
N PRO A 319 -8.10 -7.32 18.72
CA PRO A 319 -6.91 -6.99 19.47
C PRO A 319 -6.60 -7.98 20.60
N ARG A 320 -7.62 -8.66 21.17
CA ARG A 320 -7.41 -9.64 22.24
C ARG A 320 -6.75 -10.90 21.72
N ALA A 321 -7.14 -11.33 20.52
CA ALA A 321 -6.51 -12.44 19.82
C ALA A 321 -5.30 -12.00 18.99
N ASN A 322 -4.95 -10.71 18.95
CA ASN A 322 -3.94 -10.13 18.07
C ASN A 322 -4.19 -10.49 16.60
N LYS A 323 -5.46 -10.57 16.19
CA LYS A 323 -5.86 -10.96 14.83
C LYS A 323 -6.09 -9.71 13.98
N ASN A 324 -5.52 -9.71 12.78
CA ASN A 324 -5.68 -8.66 11.78
C ASN A 324 -5.39 -7.24 12.30
N MET A 325 -4.42 -7.10 13.22
CA MET A 325 -4.06 -5.79 13.81
C MET A 325 -3.53 -4.79 12.78
N PHE A 326 -3.13 -5.26 11.61
CA PHE A 326 -2.75 -4.39 10.49
C PHE A 326 -3.91 -3.49 10.01
N LEU A 327 -5.15 -3.86 10.26
CA LEU A 327 -6.31 -3.02 9.94
C LEU A 327 -6.46 -1.80 10.85
N GLU A 328 -5.67 -1.70 11.92
CA GLU A 328 -5.76 -0.59 12.87
C GLU A 328 -5.57 0.78 12.21
N HIS A 329 -4.71 0.86 11.19
CA HIS A 329 -4.45 2.12 10.48
C HIS A 329 -5.71 2.71 9.83
N PHE A 330 -6.64 1.88 9.36
CA PHE A 330 -7.92 2.36 8.82
C PHE A 330 -8.78 3.08 9.86
N LEU A 331 -8.63 2.71 11.14
CA LEU A 331 -9.34 3.39 12.24
C LEU A 331 -8.74 4.76 12.58
N CYS A 332 -7.51 5.03 12.16
CA CYS A 332 -6.86 6.33 12.32
C CYS A 332 -7.44 7.42 11.40
N VAL A 333 -8.16 7.03 10.36
CA VAL A 333 -8.73 7.95 9.37
C VAL A 333 -9.75 8.91 9.97
N LYS A 334 -10.58 8.43 10.90
CA LYS A 334 -11.66 9.22 11.52
C LYS A 334 -11.18 10.47 12.25
N PRO A 335 -10.31 10.38 13.26
CA PRO A 335 -9.84 11.57 13.98
C PRO A 335 -9.18 12.56 13.02
N HIS A 336 -8.41 12.08 12.05
CA HIS A 336 -7.71 12.93 11.09
C HIS A 336 -8.68 13.68 10.16
N VAL A 337 -9.66 13.00 9.57
CA VAL A 337 -10.66 13.64 8.69
C VAL A 337 -11.51 14.64 9.45
N LEU A 338 -11.92 14.35 10.69
CA LEU A 338 -12.64 15.30 11.53
C LEU A 338 -11.81 16.56 11.83
N LEU A 339 -10.51 16.40 12.06
CA LEU A 339 -9.59 17.54 12.26
C LEU A 339 -9.48 18.39 10.99
N LEU A 340 -9.30 17.77 9.83
CA LEU A 340 -9.21 18.43 8.53
C LEU A 340 -10.50 19.16 8.16
N ALA A 341 -11.65 18.57 8.49
CA ALA A 341 -12.99 19.16 8.33
C ALA A 341 -13.31 20.25 9.37
N GLN A 342 -12.37 20.58 10.25
CA GLN A 342 -12.53 21.55 11.35
C GLN A 342 -13.68 21.21 12.33
N ARG A 343 -14.05 19.93 12.43
CA ARG A 343 -15.05 19.42 13.36
C ARG A 343 -14.44 19.24 14.77
N PHE A 344 -13.88 20.34 15.32
CA PHE A 344 -13.07 20.29 16.55
C PHE A 344 -13.83 19.74 17.76
N SER A 345 -15.11 20.05 17.90
CA SER A 345 -15.95 19.49 18.97
C SER A 345 -16.04 17.96 18.88
N ASP A 346 -16.19 17.45 17.65
CA ASP A 346 -16.29 16.02 17.42
C ASP A 346 -14.94 15.33 17.68
N VAL A 347 -13.82 15.94 17.26
CA VAL A 347 -12.48 15.45 17.58
C VAL A 347 -12.29 15.35 19.09
N LEU A 348 -12.66 16.38 19.84
CA LEU A 348 -12.50 16.41 21.30
C LEU A 348 -13.40 15.40 22.03
N SER A 349 -14.53 15.02 21.43
CA SER A 349 -15.45 14.02 21.97
C SER A 349 -15.05 12.57 21.68
N LEU A 350 -14.07 12.33 20.80
CA LEU A 350 -13.61 10.99 20.51
C LEU A 350 -13.05 10.30 21.77
N PRO A 351 -13.29 9.00 21.96
CA PRO A 351 -12.59 8.24 22.99
C PRO A 351 -11.09 8.19 22.70
N ASP A 352 -10.26 8.07 23.73
CA ASP A 352 -8.80 8.01 23.58
C ASP A 352 -8.29 6.72 22.92
N GLY A 353 -9.19 5.81 22.62
CA GLY A 353 -8.89 4.49 22.08
C GLY A 353 -8.49 3.47 23.16
N ALA A 354 -8.77 2.21 22.90
CA ALA A 354 -8.35 1.13 23.80
C ALA A 354 -6.80 0.99 23.79
N PRO A 355 -6.19 0.54 24.89
CA PRO A 355 -4.72 0.42 25.00
C PRO A 355 -4.07 -0.43 23.90
N GLU A 356 -4.81 -1.38 23.34
CA GLU A 356 -4.37 -2.28 22.28
C GLU A 356 -4.22 -1.56 20.94
N TYR A 357 -5.00 -0.50 20.69
CA TYR A 357 -4.98 0.30 19.49
C TYR A 357 -3.99 1.47 19.60
N ARG A 358 -2.71 1.20 19.38
CA ARG A 358 -1.62 2.16 19.61
C ARG A 358 -1.57 3.27 18.57
N GLN A 359 -1.87 2.93 17.31
CA GLN A 359 -1.91 3.89 16.21
C GLN A 359 -3.10 4.84 16.40
N VAL A 360 -4.28 4.29 16.69
CA VAL A 360 -5.50 5.08 16.95
C VAL A 360 -5.30 6.02 18.13
N ARG A 361 -4.69 5.53 19.23
CA ARG A 361 -4.39 6.37 20.40
C ARG A 361 -3.44 7.51 20.06
N ASN A 362 -2.37 7.23 19.33
CA ASN A 362 -1.42 8.27 18.89
C ASN A 362 -2.10 9.30 17.99
N GLU A 363 -2.87 8.85 16.98
CA GLU A 363 -3.59 9.72 16.06
C GLU A 363 -4.65 10.58 16.79
N THR A 364 -5.44 9.96 17.65
CA THR A 364 -6.48 10.67 18.42
C THR A 364 -5.86 11.72 19.35
N ALA A 365 -4.76 11.36 20.04
CA ALA A 365 -4.07 12.30 20.92
C ALA A 365 -3.48 13.49 20.14
N TYR A 366 -2.89 13.22 18.95
CA TYR A 366 -2.43 14.25 18.03
C TYR A 366 -3.55 15.18 17.60
N CYS A 367 -4.65 14.62 17.09
CA CYS A 367 -5.78 15.39 16.58
C CYS A 367 -6.43 16.25 17.67
N LYS A 368 -6.60 15.72 18.90
CA LYS A 368 -7.11 16.47 20.05
C LYS A 368 -6.18 17.63 20.43
N ALA A 369 -4.87 17.42 20.47
CA ALA A 369 -3.91 18.47 20.77
C ALA A 369 -4.01 19.62 19.76
N VAL A 370 -4.02 19.31 18.47
CA VAL A 370 -4.14 20.32 17.41
C VAL A 370 -5.51 21.03 17.46
N ALA A 371 -6.61 20.32 17.72
CA ALA A 371 -7.94 20.90 17.85
C ALA A 371 -8.01 21.92 19.01
N LEU A 372 -7.41 21.60 20.17
CA LEU A 372 -7.33 22.51 21.30
C LEU A 372 -6.50 23.75 20.99
N MET A 373 -5.38 23.61 20.28
CA MET A 373 -4.57 24.74 19.82
C MET A 373 -5.34 25.65 18.87
N LYS A 374 -5.99 25.06 17.86
CA LYS A 374 -6.80 25.80 16.86
C LYS A 374 -8.00 26.51 17.47
N THR A 375 -8.49 26.04 18.62
CA THR A 375 -9.60 26.67 19.36
C THR A 375 -9.13 27.61 20.51
N GLY A 376 -7.81 27.85 20.64
CA GLY A 376 -7.24 28.77 21.63
C GLY A 376 -7.24 28.27 23.07
N LYS A 377 -7.50 26.99 23.29
CA LYS A 377 -7.62 26.36 24.62
C LYS A 377 -6.25 25.93 25.17
N ARG A 378 -5.43 26.94 25.56
CA ARG A 378 -4.02 26.71 25.91
C ARG A 378 -3.82 25.69 27.04
N ARG A 379 -4.56 25.84 28.17
CA ARG A 379 -4.39 24.95 29.33
C ARG A 379 -4.69 23.50 29.00
N GLU A 380 -5.78 23.26 28.28
CA GLU A 380 -6.17 21.94 27.84
C GLU A 380 -5.18 21.38 26.79
N ALA A 381 -4.64 22.24 25.90
CA ALA A 381 -3.60 21.87 24.96
C ALA A 381 -2.31 21.44 25.67
N ASP A 382 -1.88 22.15 26.73
CA ASP A 382 -0.71 21.77 27.54
C ASP A 382 -0.88 20.40 28.20
N ALA A 383 -2.08 20.09 28.69
CA ALA A 383 -2.39 18.78 29.25
C ALA A 383 -2.40 17.69 28.17
N GLN A 384 -3.02 17.97 27.02
CA GLN A 384 -3.12 17.03 25.91
C GLN A 384 -1.78 16.75 25.24
N LEU A 385 -0.84 17.70 25.24
CA LEU A 385 0.53 17.50 24.76
C LEU A 385 1.26 16.40 25.53
N LYS A 386 1.05 16.29 26.85
CA LYS A 386 1.64 15.21 27.66
C LYS A 386 1.09 13.85 27.21
N VAL A 387 -0.24 13.77 27.01
CA VAL A 387 -0.90 12.55 26.51
C VAL A 387 -0.37 12.17 25.13
N PHE A 388 -0.24 13.15 24.23
CA PHE A 388 0.32 12.91 22.89
C PHE A 388 1.78 12.43 22.97
N THR A 389 2.62 13.09 23.77
CA THR A 389 4.04 12.71 23.89
C THR A 389 4.19 11.28 24.37
N GLU A 390 3.42 10.88 25.40
CA GLU A 390 3.42 9.51 25.90
C GLU A 390 2.93 8.51 24.83
N ALA A 391 1.82 8.82 24.15
CA ALA A 391 1.28 7.98 23.09
C ALA A 391 2.26 7.85 21.91
N ASN A 392 2.94 8.94 21.53
CA ASN A 392 3.93 8.94 20.46
C ASN A 392 5.18 8.14 20.82
N ASP A 393 5.66 8.24 22.05
CA ASP A 393 6.75 7.44 22.59
C ASP A 393 6.41 5.94 22.58
N ILE A 394 5.19 5.58 22.99
CA ILE A 394 4.71 4.18 22.96
C ILE A 394 4.65 3.68 21.52
N PHE A 395 4.14 4.50 20.59
CA PHE A 395 4.04 4.17 19.18
C PHE A 395 5.40 3.89 18.54
N ILE A 396 6.42 4.72 18.85
CA ILE A 396 7.78 4.58 18.31
C ILE A 396 8.54 3.40 18.95
N ARG A 397 8.45 3.21 20.28
CA ARG A 397 9.26 2.25 21.04
C ARG A 397 8.80 0.81 20.88
N ASN A 398 7.52 0.58 20.60
CA ASN A 398 6.98 -0.77 20.49
C ASN A 398 7.30 -1.37 19.12
N ARG A 399 8.48 -1.94 19.01
CA ARG A 399 8.88 -2.76 17.87
C ARG A 399 8.07 -4.05 17.84
N PRO A 400 7.67 -4.57 16.68
CA PRO A 400 7.25 -5.96 16.58
C PRO A 400 8.37 -6.85 17.14
N GLY A 401 8.11 -7.53 18.26
CA GLY A 401 9.09 -8.40 18.94
C GLY A 401 9.75 -7.84 20.20
N GLU A 402 9.55 -6.57 20.60
CA GLU A 402 9.87 -6.10 21.94
C GLU A 402 8.69 -6.27 22.87
N ALA A 403 8.99 -6.92 23.98
CA ALA A 403 8.01 -7.32 24.96
C ALA A 403 7.27 -6.16 25.60
N CYS A 404 5.94 -6.20 25.53
CA CYS A 404 5.11 -5.38 26.41
C CYS A 404 5.48 -5.65 27.88
N ARG A 405 5.89 -4.62 28.62
CA ARG A 405 6.15 -4.72 30.07
C ARG A 405 4.87 -4.92 30.90
N CYS A 406 3.72 -5.07 30.26
CA CYS A 406 2.43 -5.28 30.90
C CYS A 406 2.19 -6.70 31.48
N GLY A 407 3.22 -7.54 31.60
CA GLY A 407 3.10 -8.87 32.22
C GLY A 407 2.43 -9.95 31.37
N CYS A 408 1.95 -9.63 30.17
CA CYS A 408 1.31 -10.60 29.28
C CYS A 408 2.30 -11.56 28.58
N GLN A 409 3.61 -11.33 28.73
CA GLN A 409 4.68 -12.05 28.02
C GLN A 409 5.03 -13.44 28.53
N LYS A 410 4.58 -13.81 29.69
CA LYS A 410 4.99 -15.11 30.26
C LYS A 410 4.36 -16.34 29.61
N ARG A 411 3.43 -16.19 28.66
CA ARG A 411 2.72 -17.35 28.09
C ARG A 411 3.01 -17.72 26.63
N HIS A 412 3.68 -16.87 25.84
CA HIS A 412 3.92 -17.18 24.43
C HIS A 412 5.35 -16.77 24.00
N GLY A 413 6.26 -17.71 24.10
CA GLY A 413 7.67 -17.56 23.68
C GLY A 413 7.89 -17.67 22.15
N GLY A 414 7.06 -17.06 21.32
CA GLY A 414 7.22 -17.05 19.87
C GLY A 414 6.85 -15.69 19.27
N ILE A 415 7.61 -15.24 18.28
CA ILE A 415 7.21 -14.10 17.45
C ILE A 415 6.08 -14.60 16.55
N VAL A 416 4.85 -14.18 16.86
CA VAL A 416 3.68 -14.49 16.05
C VAL A 416 3.63 -13.47 14.91
N ASN A 417 3.55 -13.92 13.67
CA ASN A 417 3.24 -13.08 12.55
C ASN A 417 1.75 -12.67 12.68
N PRO A 418 1.41 -11.38 12.87
CA PRO A 418 0.05 -10.95 13.14
C PRO A 418 -0.92 -11.10 11.96
N HIS A 419 -0.43 -11.49 10.78
CA HIS A 419 -1.20 -11.54 9.54
C HIS A 419 -1.95 -12.84 9.27
N PHE A 420 -1.61 -13.88 9.98
CA PHE A 420 -2.22 -15.18 9.74
C PHE A 420 -2.75 -15.72 11.06
N GLY A 421 -4.04 -16.04 11.07
CA GLY A 421 -4.78 -16.56 12.20
C GLY A 421 -3.93 -17.42 13.15
N GLN A 422 -3.96 -17.05 14.38
CA GLN A 422 -2.96 -17.31 15.43
C GLN A 422 -2.59 -18.75 15.69
N ASN A 423 -3.16 -19.71 15.09
CA ASN A 423 -3.11 -21.04 15.70
C ASN A 423 -2.10 -22.01 15.10
N LYS A 424 -1.25 -21.66 14.12
CA LYS A 424 -0.43 -22.71 13.50
C LYS A 424 0.95 -22.33 12.98
N TYR A 425 1.53 -21.16 13.31
CA TYR A 425 2.83 -20.81 12.77
C TYR A 425 3.89 -20.64 13.85
N GLU A 426 4.66 -21.71 14.11
CA GLU A 426 5.98 -21.59 14.71
C GLU A 426 6.96 -21.01 13.68
N TYR A 427 7.41 -19.80 13.94
CA TYR A 427 8.45 -19.15 13.18
C TYR A 427 9.80 -19.81 13.51
N ILE A 428 10.42 -20.42 12.51
CA ILE A 428 11.70 -21.08 12.70
C ILE A 428 12.79 -20.03 12.89
N ARG A 429 13.40 -20.04 14.07
CA ARG A 429 14.62 -19.29 14.39
C ARG A 429 15.79 -19.84 13.61
N THR A 430 16.34 -19.11 12.65
CA THR A 430 17.73 -19.27 12.23
C THR A 430 18.51 -18.01 12.53
N LYS A 431 19.51 -18.15 13.41
CA LYS A 431 20.26 -17.04 14.01
C LYS A 431 21.18 -16.25 13.07
N LYS A 432 21.38 -16.63 11.81
CA LYS A 432 22.42 -16.03 10.94
C LYS A 432 21.95 -15.12 9.81
N ASN A 433 20.69 -15.15 9.36
CA ASN A 433 20.23 -14.40 8.18
C ASN A 433 18.98 -13.54 8.40
N ALA A 434 18.62 -13.27 9.64
CA ALA A 434 17.44 -12.53 10.03
C ALA A 434 17.28 -11.10 9.42
N PRO A 435 18.34 -10.30 9.16
CA PRO A 435 18.15 -8.92 8.71
C PRO A 435 17.71 -8.78 7.25
N LEU A 436 18.24 -9.62 6.33
CA LEU A 436 17.95 -9.49 4.89
C LEU A 436 16.60 -10.09 4.51
N VAL A 437 16.25 -11.21 5.11
CA VAL A 437 14.96 -11.89 4.91
C VAL A 437 13.83 -11.08 5.56
N LYS A 438 14.07 -10.56 6.75
CA LYS A 438 13.19 -9.65 7.45
C LYS A 438 12.85 -8.43 6.59
N ARG A 439 13.82 -7.87 5.86
CA ARG A 439 13.63 -6.73 4.95
C ARG A 439 12.85 -7.07 3.67
N ALA A 440 13.01 -8.26 3.11
CA ALA A 440 12.34 -8.67 1.87
C ALA A 440 10.90 -9.16 2.08
N LEU A 441 10.58 -9.68 3.29
CA LEU A 441 9.25 -10.19 3.66
C LEU A 441 8.45 -9.20 4.51
N LEU A 442 9.12 -8.22 5.11
CA LEU A 442 8.56 -7.13 5.90
C LEU A 442 8.26 -5.88 5.04
N GLY A 443 8.13 -6.05 3.73
CA GLY A 443 7.39 -5.11 2.92
C GLY A 443 5.96 -4.99 3.47
N LYS A 444 5.16 -4.09 2.96
CA LYS A 444 3.76 -3.78 3.34
C LYS A 444 2.86 -4.95 3.79
N SER A 445 3.26 -6.19 3.54
CA SER A 445 2.52 -7.40 3.90
C SER A 445 2.61 -7.81 5.37
N GLU A 446 3.40 -7.16 6.21
CA GLU A 446 3.43 -7.45 7.65
C GLU A 446 2.38 -6.67 8.44
N GLY A 447 1.28 -6.36 7.80
CA GLY A 447 0.01 -6.02 8.40
C GLY A 447 -0.09 -4.77 9.19
N THR A 448 0.78 -3.90 8.99
CA THR A 448 0.48 -2.49 9.12
C THR A 448 0.79 -1.91 7.75
N SER A 449 -0.09 -1.11 7.21
CA SER A 449 0.25 -0.23 6.10
C SER A 449 1.48 0.63 6.47
N LEU A 450 1.70 0.84 7.77
CA LEU A 450 2.89 1.44 8.35
C LEU A 450 3.94 0.36 8.59
N ASP A 451 4.91 0.23 7.71
CA ASP A 451 6.14 -0.47 8.00
C ASP A 451 6.91 0.23 9.15
N GLN A 452 8.00 -0.37 9.64
CA GLN A 452 8.78 0.25 10.72
C GLN A 452 9.38 1.61 10.33
N HIS A 453 9.65 1.84 9.04
CA HIS A 453 10.17 3.11 8.55
C HIS A 453 9.07 4.16 8.59
N ASN A 454 7.94 3.91 7.95
CA ASN A 454 6.82 4.84 7.89
C ASN A 454 6.24 5.15 9.27
N SER A 455 6.15 4.17 10.17
CA SER A 455 5.72 4.41 11.57
C SER A 455 6.57 5.47 12.27
N LYS A 456 7.91 5.41 12.12
CA LYS A 456 8.81 6.42 12.70
C LYS A 456 8.68 7.77 12.01
N VAL A 457 8.52 7.74 10.69
CA VAL A 457 8.37 8.97 9.89
C VAL A 457 7.05 9.67 10.25
N VAL A 458 5.93 8.94 10.30
CA VAL A 458 4.62 9.48 10.71
C VAL A 458 4.66 10.04 12.13
N ALA A 459 5.29 9.33 13.07
CA ALA A 459 5.47 9.83 14.43
C ALA A 459 6.26 11.16 14.48
N ARG A 460 7.30 11.28 13.66
CA ARG A 460 8.08 12.51 13.52
C ARG A 460 7.28 13.63 12.87
N ILE A 461 6.50 13.34 11.83
CA ILE A 461 5.60 14.32 11.21
C ILE A 461 4.66 14.91 12.27
N ARG A 462 3.96 14.04 13.03
CA ARG A 462 3.02 14.46 14.08
C ARG A 462 3.70 15.27 15.18
N GLU A 463 4.89 14.84 15.61
CA GLU A 463 5.69 15.54 16.63
C GLU A 463 5.98 16.99 16.21
N TYR A 464 6.49 17.18 15.00
CA TYR A 464 6.85 18.53 14.53
C TYR A 464 5.64 19.35 14.12
N LEU A 465 4.56 18.75 13.62
CA LEU A 465 3.30 19.46 13.41
C LEU A 465 2.70 19.97 14.74
N VAL A 466 2.70 19.16 15.79
CA VAL A 466 2.21 19.58 17.12
C VAL A 466 3.05 20.72 17.68
N LYS A 467 4.39 20.64 17.60
CA LYS A 467 5.30 21.72 18.01
C LYS A 467 5.02 22.99 17.21
N GLY A 468 4.93 22.87 15.89
CA GLY A 468 4.65 23.98 15.00
C GLY A 468 3.29 24.64 15.29
N TYR A 469 2.22 23.85 15.46
CA TYR A 469 0.92 24.41 15.83
C TYR A 469 0.94 25.06 17.21
N TYR A 470 1.64 24.50 18.20
CA TYR A 470 1.76 25.11 19.51
C TYR A 470 2.44 26.48 19.45
N GLU A 471 3.59 26.58 18.77
CA GLU A 471 4.31 27.82 18.54
C GLU A 471 3.50 28.81 17.69
N TRP A 472 2.71 28.34 16.74
CA TRP A 472 1.86 29.18 15.89
C TRP A 472 0.76 29.88 16.66
N TYR A 473 0.07 29.15 17.54
CA TYR A 473 -1.09 29.69 18.27
C TYR A 473 -0.73 30.32 19.60
N PHE A 474 0.34 29.90 20.26
CA PHE A 474 0.65 30.33 21.63
C PHE A 474 2.07 30.86 21.84
N GLY A 475 2.94 30.77 20.84
CA GLY A 475 4.35 31.10 20.96
C GLY A 475 4.91 31.93 19.81
N ASN A 476 5.97 31.47 19.19
CA ASN A 476 6.76 32.18 18.18
C ASN A 476 6.54 31.63 16.79
N LYS A 477 5.96 32.39 15.87
CA LYS A 477 5.64 32.00 14.51
C LYS A 477 6.87 31.59 13.68
N SER A 478 8.02 32.28 13.89
CA SER A 478 9.25 31.89 13.20
C SER A 478 9.77 30.51 13.62
N ARG A 479 9.51 30.08 14.88
CA ARG A 479 9.77 28.69 15.32
C ARG A 479 8.76 27.74 14.71
N ALA A 480 7.48 28.12 14.66
CA ALA A 480 6.43 27.32 14.04
C ALA A 480 6.77 26.98 12.58
N VAL A 481 7.22 27.97 11.81
CA VAL A 481 7.64 27.80 10.41
C VAL A 481 8.80 26.78 10.28
N LYS A 482 9.78 26.82 11.21
CA LYS A 482 10.88 25.83 11.24
C LYS A 482 10.38 24.44 11.55
N ASP A 483 9.46 24.29 12.51
CA ASP A 483 8.89 22.99 12.86
C ASP A 483 8.04 22.42 11.71
N PHE A 484 7.24 23.24 11.04
CA PHE A 484 6.48 22.84 9.84
C PHE A 484 7.41 22.42 8.69
N LYS A 485 8.55 23.09 8.51
CA LYS A 485 9.57 22.67 7.55
C LYS A 485 10.07 21.27 7.85
N ILE A 486 10.47 20.99 9.11
CA ILE A 486 10.95 19.65 9.52
C ILE A 486 9.86 18.59 9.34
N ALA A 487 8.59 18.90 9.63
CA ALA A 487 7.48 18.00 9.40
C ALA A 487 7.29 17.69 7.91
N THR A 488 7.46 18.71 7.03
CA THR A 488 7.36 18.54 5.57
C THR A 488 8.52 17.70 5.03
N GLU A 489 9.74 17.98 5.46
CA GLU A 489 10.92 17.15 5.11
C GLU A 489 10.76 15.70 5.59
N ALA A 490 10.16 15.48 6.76
CA ALA A 490 9.83 14.14 7.22
C ALA A 490 8.78 13.47 6.34
N TYR A 491 7.72 14.20 5.93
CA TYR A 491 6.69 13.70 5.03
C TYR A 491 7.25 13.26 3.67
N GLU A 492 8.20 14.02 3.11
CA GLU A 492 8.89 13.68 1.86
C GLU A 492 9.74 12.40 1.96
N ASN A 493 10.05 11.94 3.18
CA ASN A 493 10.76 10.68 3.44
C ASN A 493 9.83 9.49 3.69
N LEU A 494 8.50 9.64 3.54
CA LEU A 494 7.60 8.49 3.54
C LEU A 494 7.91 7.59 2.34
N GLU A 495 8.00 6.29 2.58
CA GLU A 495 7.95 5.32 1.49
C GLU A 495 6.54 5.35 0.88
N TYR A 496 6.46 5.14 -0.44
CA TYR A 496 5.19 5.16 -1.16
C TYR A 496 4.17 4.20 -0.54
N ASP A 497 2.96 4.68 -0.33
CA ASP A 497 1.80 3.92 0.11
C ASP A 497 0.50 4.44 -0.53
N GLU A 498 -0.51 3.61 -0.58
CA GLU A 498 -1.77 3.80 -1.30
C GLU A 498 -3.00 3.58 -0.41
N PRO A 499 -3.71 4.63 -0.10
CA PRO A 499 -3.30 6.01 -0.07
C PRO A 499 -2.13 6.25 0.89
N SER A 500 -1.50 7.43 0.82
CA SER A 500 -0.38 7.78 1.72
C SER A 500 -0.74 7.55 3.20
N ASP A 501 0.21 7.03 3.96
CA ASP A 501 0.10 6.84 5.43
C ASP A 501 -0.23 8.11 6.22
N TYR A 502 -0.07 9.28 5.59
CA TYR A 502 -0.53 10.55 6.11
C TYR A 502 -1.44 11.20 5.07
N ILE A 503 -2.74 11.28 5.36
CA ILE A 503 -3.86 11.50 4.43
C ILE A 503 -3.66 12.68 3.47
N ARG A 504 -3.06 13.80 3.94
CA ARG A 504 -2.86 15.00 3.12
C ARG A 504 -1.42 15.49 3.20
N PRO A 505 -0.90 16.11 2.12
CA PRO A 505 0.48 16.60 2.12
C PRO A 505 0.70 17.68 3.16
N VAL A 506 1.73 17.50 3.99
CA VAL A 506 2.14 18.47 5.03
C VAL A 506 2.55 19.82 4.42
N HIS A 507 2.90 19.82 3.13
CA HIS A 507 3.15 21.02 2.32
C HIS A 507 2.02 22.05 2.43
N GLU A 508 0.75 21.62 2.59
CA GLU A 508 -0.38 22.56 2.79
C GLU A 508 -0.18 23.44 4.03
N THR A 509 0.21 22.84 5.15
CA THR A 509 0.44 23.57 6.41
C THR A 509 1.65 24.46 6.31
N TYR A 510 2.76 23.96 5.79
CA TYR A 510 4.01 24.71 5.70
C TYR A 510 3.90 25.89 4.70
N ALA A 511 3.38 25.64 3.50
CA ALA A 511 3.18 26.72 2.52
C ALA A 511 2.20 27.80 3.01
N THR A 512 1.12 27.41 3.73
CA THR A 512 0.19 28.35 4.33
C THR A 512 0.88 29.21 5.41
N ALA A 513 1.71 28.63 6.26
CA ALA A 513 2.44 29.36 7.28
C ALA A 513 3.43 30.38 6.66
N LEU A 514 4.15 29.98 5.61
CA LEU A 514 5.04 30.86 4.87
C LEU A 514 4.30 32.02 4.21
N LEU A 515 3.16 31.75 3.56
CA LEU A 515 2.31 32.78 2.96
C LEU A 515 1.89 33.83 4.01
N LEU A 516 1.46 33.37 5.20
CA LEU A 516 1.00 34.25 6.28
C LEU A 516 2.13 35.07 6.95
N GLU A 517 3.35 34.56 6.91
CA GLU A 517 4.56 35.26 7.39
C GLU A 517 5.25 36.12 6.30
N GLY A 518 4.70 36.13 5.07
CA GLY A 518 5.19 37.00 3.98
C GLY A 518 6.38 36.42 3.20
N ASP A 519 6.76 35.17 3.43
CA ASP A 519 7.77 34.47 2.61
C ASP A 519 7.10 33.83 1.39
N TYR A 520 6.69 34.70 0.46
CA TYR A 520 5.90 34.28 -0.72
C TYR A 520 6.69 33.39 -1.67
N GLU A 521 8.00 33.61 -1.81
CA GLU A 521 8.84 32.84 -2.72
C GLU A 521 8.96 31.39 -2.27
N THR A 522 9.27 31.18 -1.01
CA THR A 522 9.33 29.83 -0.42
C THR A 522 7.94 29.17 -0.41
N ALA A 523 6.86 29.94 -0.12
CA ALA A 523 5.49 29.42 -0.16
C ALA A 523 5.11 28.87 -1.53
N ILE A 524 5.46 29.57 -2.63
CA ILE A 524 5.24 29.13 -4.01
C ILE A 524 6.01 27.82 -4.27
N ALA A 525 7.29 27.77 -3.90
CA ALA A 525 8.13 26.60 -4.15
C ALA A 525 7.61 25.34 -3.39
N VAL A 526 7.25 25.52 -2.12
CA VAL A 526 6.69 24.43 -1.28
C VAL A 526 5.34 23.96 -1.81
N ALA A 527 4.46 24.88 -2.19
CA ALA A 527 3.15 24.53 -2.76
C ALA A 527 3.30 23.78 -4.10
N ALA A 528 4.19 24.26 -4.98
CA ALA A 528 4.47 23.61 -6.25
C ALA A 528 5.02 22.18 -6.05
N LYS A 529 5.97 22.00 -5.12
CA LYS A 529 6.51 20.66 -4.80
C LYS A 529 5.43 19.70 -4.29
N GLY A 530 4.57 20.17 -3.41
CA GLY A 530 3.44 19.37 -2.90
C GLY A 530 2.40 19.01 -3.96
N GLN A 531 2.30 19.80 -5.06
CA GLN A 531 1.42 19.52 -6.18
C GLN A 531 1.95 18.44 -7.13
N ILE A 532 3.23 18.07 -7.08
CA ILE A 532 3.77 17.02 -7.96
C ILE A 532 3.03 15.69 -7.75
N PRO A 533 2.92 15.13 -6.52
CA PRO A 533 2.14 13.93 -6.29
C PRO A 533 0.61 14.16 -6.18
N TYR A 534 0.16 15.43 -6.04
CA TYR A 534 -1.24 15.81 -5.86
C TYR A 534 -1.58 17.04 -6.72
N PRO A 535 -1.62 16.91 -8.07
CA PRO A 535 -1.66 18.05 -8.99
C PRO A 535 -2.88 18.95 -8.81
N ASP A 536 -4.04 18.38 -8.48
CA ASP A 536 -5.29 19.12 -8.30
C ASP A 536 -5.68 19.34 -6.82
N ASN A 537 -4.69 19.33 -5.92
CA ASN A 537 -4.93 19.65 -4.52
C ASN A 537 -5.39 21.11 -4.36
N PRO A 538 -6.65 21.37 -3.95
CA PRO A 538 -7.23 22.72 -4.00
C PRO A 538 -6.58 23.69 -3.02
N ARG A 539 -6.06 23.21 -1.89
CA ARG A 539 -5.38 24.06 -0.90
C ARG A 539 -4.01 24.49 -1.38
N LEU A 540 -3.23 23.60 -1.96
CA LEU A 540 -1.93 23.93 -2.53
C LEU A 540 -2.08 24.88 -3.72
N ILE A 541 -3.06 24.65 -4.60
CA ILE A 541 -3.39 25.57 -5.70
C ILE A 541 -3.76 26.95 -5.17
N LYS A 542 -4.61 27.03 -4.14
CA LYS A 542 -5.02 28.29 -3.53
C LYS A 542 -3.85 29.04 -2.91
N VAL A 543 -3.02 28.37 -2.12
CA VAL A 543 -1.84 28.96 -1.50
C VAL A 543 -0.87 29.48 -2.54
N ASN A 544 -0.59 28.69 -3.58
CA ASN A 544 0.29 29.07 -4.68
C ASN A 544 -0.21 30.35 -5.38
N LYS A 545 -1.49 30.38 -5.77
CA LYS A 545 -2.09 31.57 -6.41
C LYS A 545 -2.02 32.81 -5.52
N LEU A 546 -2.36 32.70 -4.22
CA LEU A 546 -2.32 33.82 -3.29
C LEU A 546 -0.88 34.32 -3.08
N ALA A 547 0.09 33.40 -2.93
CA ALA A 547 1.49 33.76 -2.76
C ALA A 547 2.05 34.48 -4.01
N MET A 548 1.67 34.05 -5.20
CA MET A 548 2.05 34.73 -6.44
C MET A 548 1.51 36.17 -6.49
N LEU A 549 0.22 36.37 -6.16
CA LEU A 549 -0.40 37.69 -6.16
C LEU A 549 0.26 38.63 -5.15
N GLU A 550 0.48 38.17 -3.92
CA GLU A 550 1.12 38.95 -2.85
C GLU A 550 2.60 39.26 -3.17
N LYS A 551 3.33 38.32 -3.81
CA LYS A 551 4.71 38.55 -4.27
C LYS A 551 4.77 39.70 -5.27
N VAL A 552 3.91 39.70 -6.31
CA VAL A 552 3.84 40.78 -7.31
C VAL A 552 3.54 42.11 -6.64
N SER A 553 2.53 42.19 -5.76
CA SER A 553 2.18 43.42 -5.01
C SER A 553 3.32 43.89 -4.13
N SER A 554 4.06 43.00 -3.48
CA SER A 554 5.23 43.32 -2.65
C SER A 554 6.40 43.84 -3.48
N ASP A 555 6.69 43.24 -4.64
CA ASP A 555 7.76 43.68 -5.51
C ASP A 555 7.46 45.02 -6.17
N GLU A 556 6.21 45.29 -6.53
CA GLU A 556 5.78 46.60 -6.98
C GLU A 556 5.97 47.69 -5.88
N ARG A 557 5.59 47.40 -4.61
CA ARG A 557 5.84 48.32 -3.49
C ARG A 557 7.33 48.58 -3.27
N LYS A 558 8.19 47.54 -3.38
CA LYS A 558 9.65 47.70 -3.29
C LYS A 558 10.20 48.59 -4.41
N ARG A 559 9.75 48.38 -5.66
CA ARG A 559 10.14 49.22 -6.81
C ARG A 559 9.74 50.66 -6.62
N LEU A 560 8.51 50.91 -6.13
CA LEU A 560 8.05 52.27 -5.83
C LEU A 560 8.88 52.93 -4.70
N ASN A 561 9.23 52.17 -3.64
CA ASN A 561 10.11 52.65 -2.59
C ASN A 561 11.56 52.91 -3.02
N MET A 562 12.04 52.27 -4.10
CA MET A 562 13.36 52.55 -4.69
C MET A 562 13.35 53.77 -5.61
N ILE A 563 12.18 54.25 -6.01
CA ILE A 563 11.99 55.42 -6.85
C ILE A 563 11.80 56.69 -6.00
N LEU A 564 11.31 56.54 -4.77
CA LEU A 564 11.21 57.60 -3.75
C LEU A 564 12.52 57.77 -2.98
#